data_33561e5f0f25eb2ea43254b679f12e45
#
_entry.id   33561e5f0f25eb2ea43254b679f12e45
#
_cell.length_a   1.000
_cell.length_b   1.000
_cell.length_c   1.000
_cell.angle_alpha   90.00
_cell.angle_beta   90.00
_cell.angle_gamma   90.00
#
_symmetry.space_group_name_H-M   'P 1'
#
loop_
_entity.id
_entity.type
_entity.pdbx_description
1 polymer ?
#
loop_
_entity_poly.entity_id
_entity_poly.type
_entity_poly.pdbx_seq_one_letter_code
_entity_poly.pdbx_strand_id
1 'polypeptide(L)'
;VKKIHPHNKLNDLTGDKWIFLTQSVMKTNYPRSYSFELRQQHGANKPPELMKELILFFTKKGSSVLDPFAGVGGTLLGASLCNRKALGIEINSKWISIYKKVCKNEKFKEQRIIQGDCLQIMENLKSSKRKFSLILTDPPYNITLDRTMCRGDYPNRNRQTDYKHFSNQLNDFSNCKTYADYLDKMKLFINKSFELLLKNKYLIIVTKNAYQNGKYIFVNHDIAKISHSLGFTLKGEIIWHQNGVRLRPYGYPFSYVPNIIHHNILILKKEVLNGADP
;
A
#
# COMPACT_ATOMS: atom_id res chain seq x y z
N VAL A 1 10.67 3.01 -33.19
CA VAL A 1 9.60 2.96 -32.16
C VAL A 1 9.69 1.59 -31.49
N LYS A 2 10.06 1.58 -30.21
CA LYS A 2 10.10 0.33 -29.44
C LYS A 2 8.67 -0.22 -29.27
N LYS A 3 8.40 -1.39 -29.86
CA LYS A 3 7.07 -2.01 -29.82
C LYS A 3 6.85 -2.84 -28.56
N ILE A 4 5.59 -2.88 -28.10
CA ILE A 4 5.19 -3.79 -27.04
C ILE A 4 5.27 -5.23 -27.60
N HIS A 5 5.87 -6.14 -26.83
CA HIS A 5 5.98 -7.53 -27.25
C HIS A 5 4.57 -8.16 -27.41
N PRO A 6 4.25 -8.84 -28.52
CA PRO A 6 2.90 -9.34 -28.79
C PRO A 6 2.42 -10.36 -27.72
N HIS A 7 3.34 -11.11 -27.10
CA HIS A 7 3.03 -12.03 -26.02
C HIS A 7 3.02 -11.40 -24.61
N ASN A 8 3.15 -10.05 -24.48
CA ASN A 8 3.03 -9.41 -23.19
C ASN A 8 1.59 -9.52 -22.67
N LYS A 9 1.35 -10.46 -21.74
CA LYS A 9 0.04 -10.69 -21.11
C LYS A 9 -0.17 -9.87 -19.83
N LEU A 10 0.90 -9.25 -19.28
CA LEU A 10 0.85 -8.57 -18.00
C LEU A 10 0.42 -7.09 -18.12
N ASN A 11 1.08 -6.35 -19.01
CA ASN A 11 0.93 -4.90 -19.12
C ASN A 11 1.08 -4.39 -20.57
N ASP A 12 1.13 -3.07 -20.73
CA ASP A 12 1.32 -2.40 -22.02
C ASP A 12 2.71 -1.73 -22.11
N LEU A 13 3.72 -2.27 -21.41
CA LEU A 13 5.07 -1.71 -21.40
C LEU A 13 5.96 -2.36 -22.45
N THR A 14 6.85 -1.56 -23.00
CA THR A 14 7.97 -2.03 -23.82
C THR A 14 9.07 -2.60 -22.95
N GLY A 15 9.96 -3.45 -23.51
CA GLY A 15 11.00 -4.14 -22.75
C GLY A 15 11.94 -3.20 -21.99
N ASP A 16 12.27 -2.04 -22.56
CA ASP A 16 13.10 -1.02 -21.93
C ASP A 16 12.43 -0.37 -20.71
N LYS A 17 11.09 -0.24 -20.71
CA LYS A 17 10.34 0.23 -19.55
C LYS A 17 10.12 -0.86 -18.50
N TRP A 18 10.05 -2.10 -18.95
CA TRP A 18 9.83 -3.26 -18.09
C TRP A 18 10.97 -3.43 -17.07
N ILE A 19 12.21 -3.31 -17.49
CA ILE A 19 13.37 -3.58 -16.63
C ILE A 19 13.46 -2.69 -15.41
N PHE A 20 12.93 -1.46 -15.47
CA PHE A 20 13.00 -0.52 -14.34
C PHE A 20 12.19 -0.97 -13.12
N LEU A 21 11.12 -1.75 -13.31
CA LEU A 21 10.30 -2.25 -12.21
C LEU A 21 10.63 -3.69 -11.79
N THR A 22 11.67 -4.29 -12.39
CA THR A 22 12.20 -5.59 -11.96
C THR A 22 13.37 -5.47 -10.99
N GLN A 23 13.77 -4.26 -10.64
CA GLN A 23 14.81 -4.01 -9.66
C GLN A 23 14.32 -4.37 -8.24
N SER A 24 15.16 -5.05 -7.47
CA SER A 24 14.87 -5.35 -6.06
C SER A 24 14.99 -4.13 -5.13
N VAL A 25 15.67 -3.07 -5.59
CA VAL A 25 15.81 -1.80 -4.84
C VAL A 25 15.40 -0.65 -5.73
N MET A 26 14.39 0.10 -5.31
CA MET A 26 13.89 1.29 -6.00
C MET A 26 14.20 2.53 -5.16
N LYS A 27 15.05 3.41 -5.68
CA LYS A 27 15.33 4.73 -5.09
C LYS A 27 14.57 5.78 -5.89
N THR A 28 13.77 6.59 -5.22
CA THR A 28 12.96 7.62 -5.86
C THR A 28 13.09 8.97 -5.18
N ASN A 29 12.78 10.01 -5.93
CA ASN A 29 12.67 11.38 -5.43
C ASN A 29 11.46 12.04 -6.08
N TYR A 30 10.26 11.53 -5.74
CA TYR A 30 9.03 12.10 -6.28
C TYR A 30 8.82 13.53 -5.78
N PRO A 31 8.40 14.44 -6.65
CA PRO A 31 8.11 15.81 -6.26
C PRO A 31 6.89 15.86 -5.32
N ARG A 32 6.74 16.96 -4.59
CA ARG A 32 5.55 17.27 -3.79
C ARG A 32 4.41 17.77 -4.69
N SER A 33 3.86 16.86 -5.49
CA SER A 33 2.82 17.12 -6.50
C SER A 33 1.42 16.82 -5.98
N TYR A 34 0.43 17.22 -6.77
CA TYR A 34 -0.97 16.84 -6.58
C TYR A 34 -1.53 17.22 -5.22
N SER A 35 -1.55 18.53 -4.94
CA SER A 35 -2.04 19.09 -3.67
C SER A 35 -1.41 18.38 -2.46
N PHE A 36 -0.09 18.22 -2.49
CA PHE A 36 0.68 17.49 -1.47
C PHE A 36 0.36 17.97 -0.05
N GLU A 37 0.20 19.28 0.16
CA GLU A 37 -0.11 19.88 1.46
C GLU A 37 -1.41 19.33 2.07
N LEU A 38 -2.44 19.12 1.23
CA LEU A 38 -3.69 18.50 1.67
C LEU A 38 -3.49 17.02 2.01
N ARG A 39 -2.78 16.28 1.14
CA ARG A 39 -2.55 14.85 1.34
C ARG A 39 -1.63 14.56 2.53
N GLN A 40 -0.71 15.46 2.82
CA GLN A 40 0.22 15.34 3.95
C GLN A 40 -0.51 15.33 5.30
N GLN A 41 -1.73 15.86 5.40
CA GLN A 41 -2.53 15.79 6.62
C GLN A 41 -2.81 14.34 7.07
N HIS A 42 -2.84 13.39 6.15
CA HIS A 42 -2.95 11.95 6.48
C HIS A 42 -1.66 11.38 7.05
N GLY A 43 -0.54 11.89 6.58
CA GLY A 43 0.79 11.62 7.08
C GLY A 43 1.43 10.31 6.70
N ALA A 44 0.67 9.33 6.32
CA ALA A 44 1.15 8.03 5.81
C ALA A 44 0.79 7.84 4.33
N ASN A 45 0.57 8.93 3.59
CA ASN A 45 0.19 8.83 2.19
C ASN A 45 1.36 8.42 1.29
N LYS A 46 1.08 7.64 0.27
CA LYS A 46 2.07 7.27 -0.76
C LYS A 46 1.99 8.21 -1.96
N PRO A 47 3.13 8.48 -2.64
CA PRO A 47 3.14 9.28 -3.86
C PRO A 47 2.26 8.66 -4.95
N PRO A 48 1.38 9.43 -5.60
CA PRO A 48 0.57 8.93 -6.71
C PRO A 48 1.41 8.42 -7.89
N GLU A 49 2.62 8.96 -8.05
CA GLU A 49 3.59 8.54 -9.07
C GLU A 49 4.04 7.11 -8.85
N LEU A 50 4.39 6.73 -7.61
CA LEU A 50 4.73 5.35 -7.26
C LEU A 50 3.57 4.41 -7.57
N MET A 51 2.36 4.79 -7.14
CA MET A 51 1.17 3.97 -7.38
C MET A 51 0.87 3.84 -8.87
N LYS A 52 1.04 4.91 -9.66
CA LYS A 52 0.94 4.88 -11.13
C LYS A 52 1.93 3.88 -11.74
N GLU A 53 3.19 3.91 -11.34
CA GLU A 53 4.22 3.00 -11.87
C GLU A 53 3.87 1.54 -11.58
N LEU A 54 3.47 1.23 -10.36
CA LEU A 54 3.02 -0.12 -9.98
C LEU A 54 1.77 -0.53 -10.77
N ILE A 55 0.77 0.34 -10.90
CA ILE A 55 -0.44 0.06 -11.66
C ILE A 55 -0.10 -0.22 -13.14
N LEU A 56 0.74 0.61 -13.76
CA LEU A 56 1.15 0.41 -15.15
C LEU A 56 1.87 -0.93 -15.36
N PHE A 57 2.69 -1.33 -14.40
CA PHE A 57 3.45 -2.59 -14.51
C PHE A 57 2.58 -3.82 -14.36
N PHE A 58 1.59 -3.81 -13.46
CA PHE A 58 0.78 -4.98 -13.14
C PHE A 58 -0.59 -5.00 -13.85
N THR A 59 -0.87 -4.04 -14.77
CA THR A 59 -2.17 -3.95 -15.45
C THR A 59 -2.04 -3.56 -16.91
N LYS A 60 -3.04 -3.97 -17.69
CA LYS A 60 -3.31 -3.45 -19.05
C LYS A 60 -4.32 -2.33 -19.03
N LYS A 61 -4.41 -1.58 -20.13
CA LYS A 61 -5.47 -0.58 -20.36
C LYS A 61 -6.85 -1.20 -20.14
N GLY A 62 -7.72 -0.48 -19.45
CA GLY A 62 -9.07 -0.95 -19.11
C GLY A 62 -9.17 -1.83 -17.87
N SER A 63 -8.04 -2.20 -17.26
CA SER A 63 -8.01 -2.98 -16.02
C SER A 63 -8.64 -2.24 -14.84
N SER A 64 -9.19 -3.02 -13.89
CA SER A 64 -9.75 -2.53 -12.64
C SER A 64 -8.79 -2.78 -11.47
N VAL A 65 -8.63 -1.75 -10.63
CA VAL A 65 -7.78 -1.76 -9.44
C VAL A 65 -8.65 -1.61 -8.20
N LEU A 66 -8.32 -2.32 -7.13
CA LEU A 66 -8.91 -2.14 -5.80
C LEU A 66 -7.84 -1.67 -4.83
N ASP A 67 -8.17 -0.65 -4.04
CA ASP A 67 -7.41 -0.25 -2.85
C ASP A 67 -8.32 -0.32 -1.61
N PRO A 68 -8.19 -1.36 -0.79
CA PRO A 68 -8.99 -1.51 0.44
C PRO A 68 -8.67 -0.54 1.58
N PHE A 69 -7.56 0.21 1.47
CA PHE A 69 -7.11 1.19 2.47
C PHE A 69 -6.72 2.49 1.78
N ALA A 70 -7.71 3.13 1.12
CA ALA A 70 -7.46 4.19 0.16
C ALA A 70 -6.89 5.49 0.77
N GLY A 71 -7.11 5.74 2.06
CA GLY A 71 -6.67 6.96 2.73
C GLY A 71 -7.07 8.21 1.95
N VAL A 72 -6.10 9.07 1.68
CA VAL A 72 -6.27 10.28 0.86
C VAL A 72 -6.11 10.02 -0.65
N GLY A 73 -6.26 8.76 -1.08
CA GLY A 73 -6.41 8.39 -2.49
C GLY A 73 -5.12 8.25 -3.29
N GLY A 74 -3.99 7.91 -2.69
CA GLY A 74 -2.73 7.73 -3.42
C GLY A 74 -2.85 6.78 -4.62
N THR A 75 -3.41 5.60 -4.41
CA THR A 75 -3.67 4.60 -5.46
C THR A 75 -4.71 5.07 -6.48
N LEU A 76 -5.77 5.76 -6.01
CA LEU A 76 -6.84 6.26 -6.87
C LEU A 76 -6.33 7.35 -7.81
N LEU A 77 -5.51 8.28 -7.31
CA LEU A 77 -4.83 9.29 -8.10
C LEU A 77 -3.85 8.65 -9.10
N GLY A 78 -3.07 7.66 -8.65
CA GLY A 78 -2.18 6.88 -9.52
C GLY A 78 -2.94 6.20 -10.66
N ALA A 79 -4.12 5.65 -10.39
CA ALA A 79 -4.99 5.06 -11.42
C ALA A 79 -5.51 6.12 -12.42
N SER A 80 -5.90 7.30 -11.93
CA SER A 80 -6.33 8.42 -12.79
C SER A 80 -5.19 8.90 -13.69
N LEU A 81 -3.96 9.00 -13.17
CA LEU A 81 -2.76 9.39 -13.92
C LEU A 81 -2.41 8.43 -15.07
N CYS A 82 -2.86 7.18 -15.01
CA CYS A 82 -2.58 6.18 -16.05
C CYS A 82 -3.85 5.65 -16.75
N ASN A 83 -4.99 6.33 -16.60
CA ASN A 83 -6.25 5.96 -17.24
C ASN A 83 -6.70 4.53 -16.93
N ARG A 84 -6.57 4.11 -15.65
CA ARG A 84 -7.13 2.87 -15.13
C ARG A 84 -8.37 3.18 -14.28
N LYS A 85 -9.27 2.20 -14.15
CA LYS A 85 -10.42 2.32 -13.25
C LYS A 85 -10.01 1.82 -11.87
N ALA A 86 -10.32 2.59 -10.82
CA ALA A 86 -10.05 2.16 -9.46
C ALA A 86 -11.30 2.26 -8.58
N LEU A 87 -11.33 1.42 -7.56
CA LEU A 87 -12.26 1.47 -6.45
C LEU A 87 -11.44 1.56 -5.16
N GLY A 88 -11.70 2.57 -4.34
CA GLY A 88 -11.15 2.70 -3.01
C GLY A 88 -12.15 2.32 -1.92
N ILE A 89 -11.65 1.84 -0.80
CA ILE A 89 -12.41 1.71 0.45
C ILE A 89 -11.65 2.51 1.51
N GLU A 90 -12.37 3.33 2.26
CA GLU A 90 -11.79 4.13 3.33
C GLU A 90 -12.79 4.25 4.49
N ILE A 91 -12.32 4.01 5.70
CA ILE A 91 -13.17 4.02 6.89
C ILE A 91 -13.46 5.45 7.38
N ASN A 92 -12.54 6.38 7.16
CA ASN A 92 -12.59 7.73 7.68
C ASN A 92 -13.07 8.74 6.61
N SER A 93 -14.23 9.35 6.84
CA SER A 93 -14.82 10.35 5.94
C SER A 93 -13.93 11.58 5.71
N LYS A 94 -13.09 11.96 6.70
CA LYS A 94 -12.13 13.07 6.57
C LYS A 94 -11.16 12.82 5.42
N TRP A 95 -10.62 11.61 5.30
CA TRP A 95 -9.66 11.26 4.26
C TRP A 95 -10.33 11.22 2.87
N ILE A 96 -11.56 10.74 2.80
CA ILE A 96 -12.37 10.79 1.59
C ILE A 96 -12.60 12.24 1.13
N SER A 97 -12.92 13.13 2.07
CA SER A 97 -13.13 14.55 1.78
C SER A 97 -11.87 15.22 1.24
N ILE A 98 -10.69 14.87 1.79
CA ILE A 98 -9.41 15.34 1.29
C ILE A 98 -9.16 14.84 -0.13
N TYR A 99 -9.36 13.54 -0.39
CA TYR A 99 -9.23 12.97 -1.73
C TYR A 99 -10.09 13.72 -2.76
N LYS A 100 -11.36 13.97 -2.44
CA LYS A 100 -12.27 14.73 -3.33
C LYS A 100 -11.80 16.15 -3.59
N LYS A 101 -11.30 16.85 -2.55
CA LYS A 101 -10.70 18.18 -2.69
C LYS A 101 -9.48 18.16 -3.61
N VAL A 102 -8.61 17.16 -3.46
CA VAL A 102 -7.44 16.97 -4.35
C VAL A 102 -7.90 16.78 -5.79
N CYS A 103 -8.87 15.89 -6.04
CA CYS A 103 -9.40 15.67 -7.39
C CYS A 103 -9.94 16.97 -8.00
N LYS A 104 -10.68 17.77 -7.24
CA LYS A 104 -11.21 19.07 -7.69
C LYS A 104 -10.08 20.05 -8.03
N ASN A 105 -9.10 20.22 -7.16
CA ASN A 105 -7.99 21.15 -7.33
C ASN A 105 -7.13 20.81 -8.55
N GLU A 106 -6.83 19.51 -8.71
CA GLU A 106 -5.95 19.00 -9.76
C GLU A 106 -6.70 18.63 -11.05
N LYS A 107 -8.03 18.86 -11.09
CA LYS A 107 -8.92 18.50 -12.23
C LYS A 107 -8.82 17.03 -12.63
N PHE A 108 -8.59 16.13 -11.66
CA PHE A 108 -8.63 14.70 -11.90
C PHE A 108 -10.07 14.18 -11.98
N LYS A 109 -10.28 13.19 -12.85
CA LYS A 109 -11.51 12.40 -12.80
C LYS A 109 -11.52 11.61 -11.50
N GLU A 110 -12.51 11.88 -10.65
CA GLU A 110 -12.68 11.17 -9.38
C GLU A 110 -12.93 9.68 -9.63
N GLN A 111 -12.15 8.83 -8.98
CA GLN A 111 -12.39 7.39 -8.91
C GLN A 111 -13.41 7.10 -7.80
N ARG A 112 -14.14 6.00 -7.93
CA ARG A 112 -15.12 5.62 -6.91
C ARG A 112 -14.43 5.27 -5.60
N ILE A 113 -14.94 5.81 -4.50
CA ILE A 113 -14.53 5.46 -3.13
C ILE A 113 -15.77 5.15 -2.30
N ILE A 114 -15.70 4.09 -1.50
CA ILE A 114 -16.77 3.66 -0.61
C ILE A 114 -16.30 3.87 0.83
N GLN A 115 -17.12 4.55 1.62
CA GLN A 115 -16.86 4.71 3.05
C GLN A 115 -17.27 3.47 3.82
N GLY A 116 -16.40 2.94 4.66
CA GLY A 116 -16.70 1.88 5.62
C GLY A 116 -15.55 0.92 5.87
N ASP A 117 -15.86 -0.13 6.63
CA ASP A 117 -14.93 -1.21 6.96
C ASP A 117 -14.57 -2.02 5.71
N CYS A 118 -13.26 -2.16 5.46
CA CYS A 118 -12.77 -2.85 4.26
C CYS A 118 -13.18 -4.32 4.23
N LEU A 119 -13.17 -5.03 5.38
CA LEU A 119 -13.51 -6.45 5.42
C LEU A 119 -15.00 -6.68 5.09
N GLN A 120 -15.88 -5.82 5.59
CA GLN A 120 -17.30 -5.89 5.30
C GLN A 120 -17.61 -5.54 3.84
N ILE A 121 -17.01 -4.45 3.34
CA ILE A 121 -17.23 -4.03 1.95
C ILE A 121 -16.65 -5.06 0.96
N MET A 122 -15.47 -5.64 1.25
CA MET A 122 -14.91 -6.70 0.42
C MET A 122 -15.81 -7.94 0.38
N GLU A 123 -16.49 -8.30 1.47
CA GLU A 123 -17.48 -9.39 1.46
C GLU A 123 -18.69 -9.06 0.55
N ASN A 124 -19.19 -7.84 0.63
CA ASN A 124 -20.28 -7.39 -0.24
C ASN A 124 -19.85 -7.39 -1.74
N LEU A 125 -18.62 -7.00 -2.02
CA LEU A 125 -18.06 -7.07 -3.38
C LEU A 125 -17.93 -8.51 -3.88
N LYS A 126 -17.58 -9.45 -3.01
CA LYS A 126 -17.55 -10.88 -3.32
C LYS A 126 -18.94 -11.41 -3.62
N SER A 127 -19.93 -11.10 -2.78
CA SER A 127 -21.34 -11.51 -2.96
C SER A 127 -21.89 -10.98 -4.28
N SER A 128 -21.50 -9.78 -4.71
CA SER A 128 -21.86 -9.23 -6.04
C SER A 128 -20.97 -9.73 -7.19
N LYS A 129 -20.17 -10.78 -6.97
CA LYS A 129 -19.28 -11.42 -7.95
C LYS A 129 -18.27 -10.46 -8.60
N ARG A 130 -17.96 -9.34 -7.93
CA ARG A 130 -16.99 -8.36 -8.42
C ARG A 130 -15.58 -8.95 -8.40
N LYS A 131 -14.79 -8.66 -9.44
CA LYS A 131 -13.38 -9.09 -9.55
C LYS A 131 -12.51 -7.94 -10.01
N PHE A 132 -11.23 -8.01 -9.65
CA PHE A 132 -10.24 -6.98 -9.95
C PHE A 132 -9.01 -7.56 -10.63
N SER A 133 -8.41 -6.75 -11.50
CA SER A 133 -7.16 -7.09 -12.20
C SER A 133 -5.91 -6.84 -11.34
N LEU A 134 -6.04 -6.02 -10.32
CA LEU A 134 -4.98 -5.69 -9.37
C LEU A 134 -5.61 -5.28 -8.05
N ILE A 135 -5.05 -5.74 -6.93
CA ILE A 135 -5.25 -5.13 -5.63
C ILE A 135 -3.90 -4.51 -5.25
N LEU A 136 -3.89 -3.19 -5.08
CA LEU A 136 -2.69 -2.41 -4.71
C LEU A 136 -3.03 -1.55 -3.52
N THR A 137 -2.31 -1.73 -2.42
CA THR A 137 -2.68 -1.10 -1.16
C THR A 137 -1.50 -0.90 -0.21
N ASP A 138 -1.69 0.03 0.72
CA ASP A 138 -0.81 0.38 1.82
C ASP A 138 -1.62 0.29 3.12
N PRO A 139 -1.80 -0.91 3.69
CA PRO A 139 -2.61 -1.08 4.89
C PRO A 139 -1.99 -0.34 6.08
N PRO A 140 -2.81 0.14 7.04
CA PRO A 140 -2.29 0.73 8.26
C PRO A 140 -1.34 -0.26 8.96
N TYR A 141 -0.20 0.24 9.43
CA TYR A 141 0.73 -0.57 10.20
C TYR A 141 0.32 -0.53 11.67
N ASN A 142 0.36 -1.66 12.37
CA ASN A 142 0.18 -1.70 13.82
C ASN A 142 1.45 -1.19 14.52
N ILE A 143 1.72 0.10 14.35
CA ILE A 143 2.80 0.81 15.01
C ILE A 143 2.14 1.73 16.03
N THR A 144 2.43 1.53 17.32
CA THR A 144 1.99 2.43 18.39
C THR A 144 2.62 3.80 18.16
N LEU A 145 1.87 4.70 17.54
CA LEU A 145 2.34 6.07 17.19
C LEU A 145 2.51 6.96 18.44
N ASP A 146 1.98 6.52 19.58
CA ASP A 146 2.04 7.28 20.85
C ASP A 146 3.39 7.24 21.55
N ARG A 147 4.28 6.32 21.15
CA ARG A 147 5.63 6.25 21.74
C ARG A 147 6.64 6.74 20.73
N THR A 148 7.13 7.97 20.94
CA THR A 148 8.36 8.41 20.27
C THR A 148 9.49 7.46 20.69
N MET A 149 10.22 6.89 19.72
CA MET A 149 11.39 6.05 20.00
C MET A 149 12.57 6.84 20.60
N CYS A 150 12.39 8.12 20.88
CA CYS A 150 13.36 8.98 21.55
C CYS A 150 12.99 9.11 23.00
N ARG A 151 13.79 8.55 23.91
CA ARG A 151 13.85 9.00 25.32
C ARG A 151 14.65 10.32 25.31
N GLY A 152 13.99 11.43 25.45
CA GLY A 152 14.62 12.74 25.56
C GLY A 152 13.76 13.84 24.95
N ASP A 153 13.88 15.03 25.51
CA ASP A 153 13.16 16.26 25.17
C ASP A 153 13.53 16.82 23.78
N TYR A 154 13.38 15.99 22.73
CA TYR A 154 13.34 16.55 21.38
C TYR A 154 11.95 17.17 21.21
N PRO A 155 11.86 18.50 21.21
CA PRO A 155 10.58 19.17 21.11
C PRO A 155 9.91 18.73 19.80
N ASN A 156 8.66 18.28 19.92
CA ASN A 156 7.76 17.90 18.82
C ASN A 156 7.45 19.09 17.88
N ARG A 157 8.33 20.08 17.76
CA ARG A 157 8.11 21.36 17.11
C ARG A 157 7.84 21.31 15.61
N ASN A 158 7.94 20.14 14.96
CA ASN A 158 7.71 20.01 13.50
C ASN A 158 6.84 18.82 13.09
N ARG A 159 6.01 18.28 13.97
CA ARG A 159 4.95 17.36 13.52
C ARG A 159 3.79 18.19 12.96
N GLN A 160 3.79 18.38 11.65
CA GLN A 160 2.65 18.99 10.92
C GLN A 160 1.46 18.05 10.78
N THR A 161 1.44 16.94 11.50
CA THR A 161 0.49 15.86 11.30
C THR A 161 0.00 15.34 12.64
N ASP A 162 -1.31 15.27 12.76
CA ASP A 162 -2.01 14.80 13.95
C ASP A 162 -2.18 13.27 13.85
N TYR A 163 -1.10 12.53 14.14
CA TYR A 163 -1.00 11.10 13.88
C TYR A 163 -1.46 10.19 15.01
N LYS A 164 -2.14 10.68 16.00
CA LYS A 164 -2.47 9.82 17.14
C LYS A 164 -3.32 8.61 16.73
N HIS A 165 -4.24 8.79 15.77
CA HIS A 165 -5.07 7.70 15.25
C HIS A 165 -5.50 8.00 13.81
N PHE A 166 -5.45 7.02 12.90
CA PHE A 166 -6.00 7.15 11.54
C PHE A 166 -7.53 7.24 11.57
N SER A 167 -8.15 6.56 12.51
CA SER A 167 -9.57 6.70 12.85
C SER A 167 -9.82 6.30 14.31
N ASN A 168 -10.98 6.70 14.87
CA ASN A 168 -11.42 6.27 16.19
C ASN A 168 -12.27 4.99 16.15
N GLN A 169 -12.32 4.29 15.01
CA GLN A 169 -13.17 3.11 14.85
C GLN A 169 -12.45 1.84 15.33
N LEU A 170 -13.15 1.00 16.07
CA LEU A 170 -12.62 -0.25 16.63
C LEU A 170 -12.15 -1.23 15.53
N ASN A 171 -12.74 -1.14 14.35
CA ASN A 171 -12.41 -2.00 13.21
C ASN A 171 -11.18 -1.53 12.43
N ASP A 172 -10.64 -0.35 12.72
CA ASP A 172 -9.41 0.12 12.09
C ASP A 172 -8.24 -0.80 12.46
N PHE A 173 -7.45 -1.19 11.47
CA PHE A 173 -6.28 -2.05 11.64
C PHE A 173 -5.20 -1.39 12.50
N SER A 174 -5.10 -0.07 12.49
CA SER A 174 -4.17 0.68 13.34
C SER A 174 -4.53 0.61 14.83
N ASN A 175 -5.77 0.28 15.18
CA ASN A 175 -6.28 0.23 16.54
C ASN A 175 -6.23 -1.17 17.18
N CYS A 176 -5.55 -2.13 16.55
CA CYS A 176 -5.34 -3.46 17.13
C CYS A 176 -4.52 -3.36 18.42
N LYS A 177 -4.97 -4.05 19.47
CA LYS A 177 -4.30 -4.03 20.79
C LYS A 177 -2.95 -4.73 20.76
N THR A 178 -2.86 -5.82 20.01
CA THR A 178 -1.64 -6.62 19.88
C THR A 178 -1.21 -6.79 18.42
N TYR A 179 0.04 -7.13 18.21
CA TYR A 179 0.54 -7.47 16.89
C TYR A 179 -0.12 -8.74 16.32
N ALA A 180 -0.47 -9.69 17.20
CA ALA A 180 -1.20 -10.89 16.80
C ALA A 180 -2.59 -10.56 16.25
N ASP A 181 -3.38 -9.69 16.94
CA ASP A 181 -4.68 -9.22 16.44
C ASP A 181 -4.56 -8.53 15.08
N TYR A 182 -3.48 -7.77 14.87
CA TYR A 182 -3.20 -7.16 13.58
C TYR A 182 -2.96 -8.21 12.50
N LEU A 183 -2.14 -9.23 12.77
CA LEU A 183 -1.88 -10.31 11.81
C LEU A 183 -3.14 -11.11 11.49
N ASP A 184 -4.02 -11.34 12.46
CA ASP A 184 -5.31 -12.02 12.24
C ASP A 184 -6.22 -11.18 11.31
N LYS A 185 -6.32 -9.88 11.51
CA LYS A 185 -7.04 -8.99 10.58
C LYS A 185 -6.40 -8.98 9.19
N MET A 186 -5.07 -8.94 9.12
CA MET A 186 -4.35 -9.04 7.84
C MET A 186 -4.62 -10.36 7.13
N LYS A 187 -4.70 -11.47 7.85
CA LYS A 187 -5.08 -12.78 7.30
C LYS A 187 -6.46 -12.76 6.66
N LEU A 188 -7.45 -12.17 7.35
CA LEU A 188 -8.79 -12.01 6.80
C LEU A 188 -8.80 -11.13 5.53
N PHE A 189 -8.09 -10.00 5.56
CA PHE A 189 -7.95 -9.11 4.42
C PHE A 189 -7.29 -9.81 3.22
N ILE A 190 -6.20 -10.53 3.43
CA ILE A 190 -5.47 -11.24 2.38
C ILE A 190 -6.33 -12.35 1.76
N ASN A 191 -7.09 -13.09 2.60
CA ASN A 191 -8.02 -14.11 2.11
C ASN A 191 -9.11 -13.50 1.21
N LYS A 192 -9.74 -12.40 1.64
CA LYS A 192 -10.72 -11.69 0.81
C LYS A 192 -10.12 -11.12 -0.47
N SER A 193 -8.87 -10.69 -0.41
CA SER A 193 -8.12 -10.25 -1.59
C SER A 193 -7.90 -11.38 -2.58
N PHE A 194 -7.57 -12.58 -2.09
CA PHE A 194 -7.46 -13.76 -2.94
C PHE A 194 -8.77 -14.06 -3.66
N GLU A 195 -9.89 -13.97 -2.96
CA GLU A 195 -11.20 -14.22 -3.53
C GLU A 195 -11.60 -13.16 -4.58
N LEU A 196 -11.27 -11.86 -4.36
CA LEU A 196 -11.63 -10.75 -5.25
C LEU A 196 -10.72 -10.60 -6.46
N LEU A 197 -9.52 -11.18 -6.46
CA LEU A 197 -8.62 -11.14 -7.59
C LEU A 197 -9.04 -12.10 -8.71
N LEU A 198 -8.88 -11.66 -9.95
CA LEU A 198 -8.89 -12.53 -11.12
C LEU A 198 -7.72 -13.53 -11.07
N LYS A 199 -7.87 -14.65 -11.76
CA LYS A 199 -6.82 -15.66 -11.91
C LYS A 199 -5.57 -15.04 -12.56
N ASN A 200 -4.39 -15.48 -12.12
CA ASN A 200 -3.08 -15.01 -12.60
C ASN A 200 -2.82 -13.50 -12.43
N LYS A 201 -3.54 -12.87 -11.49
CA LYS A 201 -3.37 -11.45 -11.16
C LYS A 201 -2.69 -11.26 -9.81
N TYR A 202 -2.39 -10.01 -9.46
CA TYR A 202 -1.48 -9.67 -8.37
C TYR A 202 -2.17 -8.91 -7.24
N LEU A 203 -1.75 -9.25 -6.03
CA LEU A 203 -1.92 -8.43 -4.83
C LEU A 203 -0.55 -7.80 -4.54
N ILE A 204 -0.52 -6.47 -4.48
CA ILE A 204 0.67 -5.69 -4.14
C ILE A 204 0.41 -5.01 -2.81
N ILE A 205 1.25 -5.31 -1.83
CA ILE A 205 1.15 -4.71 -0.48
C ILE A 205 2.39 -3.89 -0.23
N VAL A 206 2.21 -2.59 -0.03
CA VAL A 206 3.26 -1.71 0.50
C VAL A 206 3.22 -1.84 2.01
N THR A 207 4.34 -2.15 2.64
CA THR A 207 4.44 -2.30 4.08
C THR A 207 5.76 -1.76 4.61
N LYS A 208 5.92 -1.74 5.91
CA LYS A 208 7.15 -1.29 6.57
C LYS A 208 7.41 -2.15 7.79
N ASN A 209 8.66 -2.58 7.97
CA ASN A 209 9.09 -3.23 9.19
C ASN A 209 9.07 -2.22 10.35
N ALA A 210 8.98 -2.72 11.57
CA ALA A 210 8.84 -1.90 12.76
C ALA A 210 9.94 -2.23 13.80
N TYR A 211 10.17 -1.29 14.71
CA TYR A 211 10.96 -1.52 15.91
C TYR A 211 10.10 -1.14 17.11
N GLN A 212 9.70 -2.13 17.91
CA GLN A 212 8.80 -1.94 19.05
C GLN A 212 9.30 -2.75 20.25
N ASN A 213 9.17 -2.18 21.44
CA ASN A 213 9.52 -2.86 22.70
C ASN A 213 10.93 -3.48 22.68
N GLY A 214 11.91 -2.77 22.08
CA GLY A 214 13.29 -3.24 21.99
C GLY A 214 13.55 -4.33 20.93
N LYS A 215 12.56 -4.67 20.09
CA LYS A 215 12.65 -5.74 19.09
C LYS A 215 12.37 -5.24 17.68
N TYR A 216 13.12 -5.77 16.71
CA TYR A 216 12.83 -5.59 15.30
C TYR A 216 11.75 -6.57 14.85
N ILE A 217 10.73 -6.08 14.20
CA ILE A 217 9.57 -6.86 13.72
C ILE A 217 9.60 -6.88 12.19
N PHE A 218 9.73 -8.08 11.62
CA PHE A 218 9.70 -8.31 10.17
C PHE A 218 8.26 -8.40 9.65
N VAL A 219 7.54 -7.29 9.62
CA VAL A 219 6.14 -7.24 9.19
C VAL A 219 5.96 -7.78 7.76
N ASN A 220 6.87 -7.43 6.85
CA ASN A 220 6.86 -7.95 5.48
C ASN A 220 6.95 -9.47 5.41
N HIS A 221 7.80 -10.09 6.23
CA HIS A 221 7.95 -11.53 6.29
C HIS A 221 6.69 -12.23 6.80
N ASP A 222 6.10 -11.73 7.89
CA ASP A 222 4.89 -12.30 8.46
C ASP A 222 3.71 -12.20 7.48
N ILE A 223 3.56 -11.06 6.79
CA ILE A 223 2.55 -10.90 5.74
C ILE A 223 2.82 -11.86 4.57
N ALA A 224 4.08 -12.04 4.15
CA ALA A 224 4.42 -12.97 3.08
C ALA A 224 4.08 -14.43 3.45
N LYS A 225 4.39 -14.86 4.69
CA LYS A 225 4.03 -16.19 5.22
C LYS A 225 2.51 -16.42 5.24
N ILE A 226 1.76 -15.45 5.76
CA ILE A 226 0.29 -15.49 5.76
C ILE A 226 -0.23 -15.61 4.32
N SER A 227 0.29 -14.80 3.42
CA SER A 227 -0.14 -14.81 2.01
C SER A 227 0.12 -16.17 1.36
N HIS A 228 1.28 -16.76 1.60
CA HIS A 228 1.62 -18.10 1.10
C HIS A 228 0.65 -19.16 1.62
N SER A 229 0.34 -19.15 2.92
CA SER A 229 -0.61 -20.11 3.51
C SER A 229 -2.04 -19.99 2.96
N LEU A 230 -2.37 -18.87 2.35
CA LEU A 230 -3.66 -18.59 1.71
C LEU A 230 -3.66 -18.81 0.18
N GLY A 231 -2.58 -19.38 -0.37
CA GLY A 231 -2.49 -19.76 -1.77
C GLY A 231 -1.89 -18.72 -2.72
N PHE A 232 -1.35 -17.62 -2.20
CA PHE A 232 -0.54 -16.72 -3.01
C PHE A 232 0.87 -17.24 -3.20
N THR A 233 1.43 -17.04 -4.40
CA THR A 233 2.85 -17.22 -4.66
C THR A 233 3.56 -15.88 -4.49
N LEU A 234 4.57 -15.81 -3.61
CA LEU A 234 5.44 -14.65 -3.51
C LEU A 234 6.34 -14.60 -4.75
N LYS A 235 6.20 -13.57 -5.58
CA LYS A 235 6.98 -13.40 -6.83
C LYS A 235 8.20 -12.50 -6.64
N GLY A 236 8.25 -11.75 -5.57
CA GLY A 236 9.38 -10.89 -5.23
C GLY A 236 9.02 -9.81 -4.21
N GLU A 237 10.03 -9.08 -3.85
CA GLU A 237 9.96 -7.90 -2.99
C GLU A 237 10.76 -6.76 -3.62
N ILE A 238 10.24 -5.54 -3.53
CA ILE A 238 10.98 -4.33 -3.87
C ILE A 238 11.21 -3.54 -2.60
N ILE A 239 12.46 -3.26 -2.29
CA ILE A 239 12.84 -2.31 -1.25
C ILE A 239 12.70 -0.90 -1.82
N TRP A 240 11.67 -0.18 -1.38
CA TRP A 240 11.45 1.19 -1.83
C TRP A 240 12.01 2.20 -0.84
N HIS A 241 12.96 3.00 -1.29
CA HIS A 241 13.57 4.09 -0.55
C HIS A 241 13.28 5.43 -1.23
N GLN A 242 12.64 6.34 -0.50
CA GLN A 242 12.46 7.72 -0.93
C GLN A 242 13.61 8.57 -0.39
N ASN A 243 14.28 9.31 -1.25
CA ASN A 243 15.38 10.19 -0.85
C ASN A 243 14.91 11.28 0.14
N GLY A 244 15.82 11.77 0.98
CA GLY A 244 15.52 12.86 1.91
C GLY A 244 14.95 12.43 3.25
N VAL A 245 14.85 11.13 3.54
CA VAL A 245 14.50 10.65 4.88
C VAL A 245 15.62 10.97 5.86
N ARG A 246 15.32 11.76 6.89
CA ARG A 246 16.29 12.15 7.91
C ARG A 246 16.55 11.01 8.88
N LEU A 247 17.82 10.74 9.15
CA LEU A 247 18.25 9.84 10.22
C LEU A 247 18.08 10.54 11.57
N ARG A 248 17.79 9.74 12.61
CA ARG A 248 17.63 10.17 13.98
C ARG A 248 18.53 9.33 14.89
N PRO A 249 19.11 9.89 15.95
CA PRO A 249 19.98 9.16 16.87
C PRO A 249 19.15 8.30 17.85
N TYR A 250 18.30 7.43 17.31
CA TYR A 250 17.50 6.53 18.12
C TYR A 250 18.40 5.61 18.96
N GLY A 251 18.09 5.48 20.25
CA GLY A 251 18.84 4.61 21.16
C GLY A 251 20.19 5.17 21.64
N TYR A 252 20.72 6.21 20.99
CA TYR A 252 21.98 6.85 21.43
C TYR A 252 21.83 7.44 22.85
N PRO A 253 22.83 7.29 23.74
CA PRO A 253 24.07 6.49 23.57
C PRO A 253 23.98 5.05 24.15
N PHE A 254 22.80 4.54 24.44
CA PHE A 254 22.61 3.35 25.28
C PHE A 254 22.38 2.04 24.51
N SER A 255 21.80 2.11 23.32
CA SER A 255 21.43 0.89 22.58
C SER A 255 21.37 1.11 21.09
N TYR A 256 21.53 0.03 20.33
CA TYR A 256 21.28 0.07 18.89
C TYR A 256 19.76 0.08 18.60
N VAL A 257 19.31 1.11 17.93
CA VAL A 257 17.94 1.22 17.39
C VAL A 257 18.04 1.63 15.93
N PRO A 258 17.56 0.81 14.99
CA PRO A 258 17.71 1.08 13.57
C PRO A 258 16.84 2.24 13.09
N ASN A 259 17.33 3.03 12.15
CA ASN A 259 16.51 3.90 11.35
C ASN A 259 15.96 3.11 10.15
N ILE A 260 14.70 2.72 10.21
CA ILE A 260 14.04 2.02 9.11
C ILE A 260 13.57 3.08 8.09
N ILE A 261 14.36 3.28 7.02
CA ILE A 261 14.17 4.37 6.06
C ILE A 261 13.52 3.93 4.75
N HIS A 262 13.16 2.66 4.62
CA HIS A 262 12.57 2.08 3.42
C HIS A 262 11.21 1.47 3.72
N HIS A 263 10.47 1.22 2.65
CA HIS A 263 9.27 0.39 2.64
C HIS A 263 9.54 -0.89 1.86
N ASN A 264 8.75 -1.89 2.12
CA ASN A 264 8.78 -3.17 1.45
C ASN A 264 7.53 -3.28 0.56
N ILE A 265 7.69 -3.53 -0.72
CA ILE A 265 6.59 -3.75 -1.66
C ILE A 265 6.57 -5.23 -1.98
N LEU A 266 5.60 -5.96 -1.38
CA LEU A 266 5.43 -7.38 -1.61
C LEU A 266 4.62 -7.61 -2.89
N ILE A 267 5.13 -8.51 -3.74
CA ILE A 267 4.53 -8.87 -5.04
C ILE A 267 3.99 -10.29 -4.93
N LEU A 268 2.69 -10.40 -4.74
CA LEU A 268 1.97 -11.65 -4.49
C LEU A 268 1.09 -11.98 -5.71
N LYS A 269 1.20 -13.19 -6.24
CA LYS A 269 0.43 -13.61 -7.40
C LYS A 269 -0.56 -14.70 -7.02
N LYS A 270 -1.82 -14.54 -7.43
CA LYS A 270 -2.82 -15.61 -7.39
C LYS A 270 -2.59 -16.51 -8.59
N GLU A 271 -1.79 -17.55 -8.41
CA GLU A 271 -1.59 -18.56 -9.46
C GLU A 271 -2.73 -19.57 -9.49
N VAL A 272 -3.10 -20.01 -10.67
CA VAL A 272 -3.93 -21.20 -10.82
C VAL A 272 -2.95 -22.35 -10.99
N LEU A 273 -2.91 -23.21 -10.02
CA LEU A 273 -2.26 -24.51 -10.21
C LEU A 273 -3.07 -25.23 -11.31
N ASN A 274 -2.63 -25.11 -12.56
CA ASN A 274 -3.00 -26.09 -13.55
C ASN A 274 -2.45 -27.40 -13.02
N GLY A 275 -3.31 -28.41 -12.87
CA GLY A 275 -2.88 -29.69 -12.35
C GLY A 275 -1.58 -30.14 -13.01
N ALA A 276 -0.63 -30.53 -12.17
CA ALA A 276 0.63 -31.19 -12.51
C ALA A 276 1.48 -30.51 -13.60
N ASP A 277 2.33 -29.56 -13.18
CA ASP A 277 3.67 -29.54 -13.76
C ASP A 277 4.61 -30.23 -12.77
N PRO A 278 5.43 -31.16 -13.25
CA PRO A 278 6.30 -32.01 -12.45
C PRO A 278 7.42 -31.26 -11.76
#